data_f1f61fd80283e37f888116e988dad7a6
#
_entry.id   f1f61fd80283e37f888116e988dad7a6
#
_cell.length_a   1.000
_cell.length_b   1.000
_cell.length_c   1.000
_cell.angle_alpha   90.00
_cell.angle_beta   90.00
_cell.angle_gamma   90.00
#
_symmetry.space_group_name_H-M   'P 1'
#
loop_
_entity.id
_entity.type
_entity.pdbx_description
1 polymer ?
#
loop_
_entity_poly.entity_id
_entity_poly.type
_entity_poly.pdbx_seq_one_letter_code
_entity_poly.pdbx_strand_id
1 'polypeptide(L)'
;MNYHVTVKKQVMDFAAGLAPEPRRALKKGILGLAKEQGDIKALTDELAGWTRLRVGRHRIIFRYRPGKEIECVFAEERRLVYELFGAEIVRILGGGRS
;
A
#
# COMPACT_ATOMS: atom_id res chain seq x y z
N MET A 1 -9.75 16.12 -8.99
CA MET A 1 -10.38 14.87 -9.16
C MET A 1 -9.96 13.87 -8.19
N ASN A 2 -10.86 13.06 -7.70
CA ASN A 2 -10.56 12.08 -6.68
C ASN A 2 -10.39 10.70 -7.29
N TYR A 3 -9.53 9.93 -6.65
CA TYR A 3 -9.37 8.53 -6.99
C TYR A 3 -10.28 7.68 -6.10
N HIS A 4 -10.68 6.55 -6.63
CA HIS A 4 -11.40 5.56 -5.86
C HIS A 4 -10.38 4.61 -5.23
N VAL A 5 -10.34 4.53 -3.91
CA VAL A 5 -9.32 3.79 -3.20
C VAL A 5 -9.90 2.47 -2.72
N THR A 6 -9.26 1.38 -3.11
CA THR A 6 -9.63 0.06 -2.62
C THR A 6 -8.49 -0.51 -1.79
N VAL A 7 -8.82 -1.43 -0.90
CA VAL A 7 -7.85 -1.95 0.07
C VAL A 7 -7.96 -3.46 0.09
N LYS A 8 -6.83 -4.12 -0.15
CA LYS A 8 -6.79 -5.57 -0.11
C LYS A 8 -6.82 -6.09 1.31
N LYS A 9 -7.14 -7.37 1.44
CA LYS A 9 -7.34 -7.98 2.75
C LYS A 9 -6.10 -7.85 3.64
N GLN A 10 -4.90 -8.02 3.08
CA GLN A 10 -3.70 -7.93 3.90
C GLN A 10 -3.58 -6.58 4.58
N VAL A 11 -3.91 -5.51 3.85
CA VAL A 11 -3.84 -4.17 4.41
C VAL A 11 -4.90 -3.99 5.48
N MET A 12 -6.10 -4.50 5.23
CA MET A 12 -7.16 -4.41 6.23
C MET A 12 -6.80 -5.16 7.50
N ASP A 13 -6.24 -6.37 7.36
CA ASP A 13 -5.85 -7.16 8.51
C ASP A 13 -4.72 -6.49 9.28
N PHE A 14 -3.75 -5.93 8.55
CA PHE A 14 -2.66 -5.23 9.19
C PHE A 14 -3.19 -4.07 10.03
N ALA A 15 -4.08 -3.28 9.46
CA ALA A 15 -4.64 -2.13 10.17
C ALA A 15 -5.43 -2.57 11.39
N ALA A 16 -6.18 -3.66 11.27
CA ALA A 16 -6.99 -4.14 12.36
C ALA A 16 -6.15 -4.58 13.55
N GLY A 17 -4.91 -5.00 13.29
CA GLY A 17 -4.03 -5.42 14.37
C GLY A 17 -3.31 -4.28 15.08
N LEU A 18 -3.47 -3.05 14.62
CA LEU A 18 -2.80 -1.94 15.24
C LEU A 18 -3.59 -1.40 16.43
N ALA A 19 -2.87 -0.73 17.34
CA ALA A 19 -3.53 -0.03 18.43
C ALA A 19 -4.41 1.09 17.87
N PRO A 20 -5.34 1.60 18.65
CA PRO A 20 -6.33 2.56 18.11
C PRO A 20 -5.74 3.79 17.46
N GLU A 21 -4.71 4.37 18.03
CA GLU A 21 -4.16 5.60 17.47
C GLU A 21 -3.44 5.36 16.14
N PRO A 22 -2.49 4.44 16.06
CA PRO A 22 -1.87 4.18 14.76
C PRO A 22 -2.85 3.63 13.74
N ARG A 23 -3.89 2.92 14.19
CA ARG A 23 -4.90 2.46 13.25
C ARG A 23 -5.64 3.64 12.63
N ARG A 24 -6.01 4.63 13.43
CA ARG A 24 -6.69 5.81 12.91
C ARG A 24 -5.79 6.58 11.96
N ALA A 25 -4.51 6.71 12.32
CA ALA A 25 -3.57 7.42 11.45
C ALA A 25 -3.43 6.71 10.12
N LEU A 26 -3.36 5.39 10.14
CA LEU A 26 -3.24 4.63 8.92
C LEU A 26 -4.47 4.78 8.04
N LYS A 27 -5.65 4.68 8.63
CA LYS A 27 -6.88 4.86 7.87
C LYS A 27 -6.97 6.25 7.28
N LYS A 28 -6.59 7.26 8.04
CA LYS A 28 -6.62 8.62 7.52
C LYS A 28 -5.66 8.78 6.35
N GLY A 29 -4.48 8.18 6.47
CA GLY A 29 -3.50 8.26 5.38
C GLY A 29 -4.02 7.60 4.12
N ILE A 30 -4.64 6.43 4.27
CA ILE A 30 -5.18 5.73 3.12
C ILE A 30 -6.30 6.54 2.47
N LEU A 31 -7.18 7.12 3.28
CA LEU A 31 -8.24 7.95 2.73
C LEU A 31 -7.69 9.15 1.98
N GLY A 32 -6.57 9.69 2.44
CA GLY A 32 -5.95 10.82 1.77
C GLY A 32 -5.48 10.50 0.37
N LEU A 33 -5.28 9.22 0.06
CA LEU A 33 -4.85 8.83 -1.28
C LEU A 33 -5.88 9.19 -2.33
N ALA A 34 -7.14 9.32 -1.96
CA ALA A 34 -8.16 9.74 -2.92
C ALA A 34 -7.78 11.08 -3.57
N LYS A 35 -7.06 11.91 -2.85
CA LYS A 35 -6.59 13.18 -3.38
C LYS A 35 -5.08 13.20 -3.53
N GLU A 36 -4.47 12.05 -3.51
CA GLU A 36 -3.01 11.89 -3.65
C GLU A 36 -2.27 12.71 -2.61
N GLN A 37 -2.76 12.72 -1.39
CA GLN A 37 -2.13 13.43 -0.29
C GLN A 37 -1.36 12.47 0.59
N GLY A 38 -0.25 12.95 1.14
CA GLY A 38 0.57 12.16 2.03
C GLY A 38 1.99 12.03 1.52
N ASP A 39 2.77 11.22 2.21
CA ASP A 39 4.16 10.98 1.86
C ASP A 39 4.22 9.86 0.83
N ILE A 40 4.07 10.23 -0.42
CA ILE A 40 3.92 9.31 -1.54
C ILE A 40 5.20 9.29 -2.36
N LYS A 41 5.71 8.11 -2.66
CA LYS A 41 6.94 7.98 -3.42
C LYS A 41 6.86 6.78 -4.35
N ALA A 42 7.15 6.99 -5.63
CA ALA A 42 7.20 5.90 -6.59
C ALA A 42 8.42 5.03 -6.31
N LEU A 43 8.24 3.73 -6.44
CA LEU A 43 9.33 2.79 -6.24
C LEU A 43 10.06 2.54 -7.55
N THR A 44 11.28 2.01 -7.43
CA THR A 44 12.14 1.83 -8.59
C THR A 44 12.65 0.41 -8.66
N ASP A 45 13.43 0.15 -9.69
CA ASP A 45 14.11 -1.14 -9.90
C ASP A 45 13.07 -2.26 -9.99
N GLU A 46 13.21 -3.30 -9.21
CA GLU A 46 12.30 -4.43 -9.32
C GLU A 46 10.90 -4.10 -8.88
N LEU A 47 10.72 -3.00 -8.17
CA LEU A 47 9.39 -2.59 -7.71
C LEU A 47 8.85 -1.44 -8.53
N ALA A 48 9.43 -1.17 -9.69
CA ALA A 48 8.93 -0.10 -10.55
C ALA A 48 7.48 -0.36 -10.91
N GLY A 49 6.70 0.70 -10.92
CA GLY A 49 5.26 0.57 -11.16
C GLY A 49 4.44 0.55 -9.89
N TRP A 50 5.08 0.35 -8.77
CA TRP A 50 4.41 0.41 -7.48
C TRP A 50 4.76 1.71 -6.78
N THR A 51 3.92 2.11 -5.85
CA THR A 51 4.10 3.37 -5.13
C THR A 51 3.92 3.11 -3.64
N ARG A 52 4.62 3.90 -2.84
CA ARG A 52 4.58 3.75 -1.40
C ARG A 52 3.92 4.96 -0.75
N LEU A 53 3.07 4.71 0.24
CA LEU A 53 2.59 5.74 1.14
C LEU A 53 3.18 5.46 2.52
N ARG A 54 3.82 6.46 3.11
CA ARG A 54 4.36 6.32 4.45
C ARG A 54 3.47 7.02 5.45
N VAL A 55 3.10 6.30 6.51
CA VAL A 55 2.32 6.84 7.61
C VAL A 55 3.02 6.44 8.89
N GLY A 56 3.76 7.39 9.49
CA GLY A 56 4.55 7.09 10.66
C GLY A 56 5.61 6.05 10.35
N ARG A 57 5.57 4.96 11.07
CA ARG A 57 6.53 3.87 10.86
C ARG A 57 6.00 2.79 9.94
N HIS A 58 4.85 3.01 9.34
CA HIS A 58 4.23 2.02 8.48
C HIS A 58 4.30 2.45 7.03
N ARG A 59 4.34 1.48 6.15
CA ARG A 59 4.34 1.73 4.73
C ARG A 59 3.25 0.93 4.07
N ILE A 60 2.53 1.56 3.14
CA ILE A 60 1.50 0.91 2.36
C ILE A 60 1.95 0.95 0.91
N ILE A 61 1.95 -0.21 0.26
CA ILE A 61 2.27 -0.30 -1.15
C ILE A 61 0.98 -0.28 -1.93
N PHE A 62 0.90 0.57 -2.91
CA PHE A 62 -0.30 0.69 -3.73
C PHE A 62 0.07 0.89 -5.18
N ARG A 63 -0.92 0.78 -6.05
CA ARG A 63 -0.72 1.01 -7.46
C ARG A 63 -1.93 1.75 -8.02
N TYR A 64 -1.68 2.49 -9.09
CA TYR A 64 -2.73 3.16 -9.83
C TYR A 64 -3.30 2.17 -10.84
N ARG A 65 -4.60 2.19 -10.98
CA ARG A 65 -5.27 1.33 -11.94
C ARG A 65 -6.14 2.17 -12.85
N PRO A 66 -6.49 1.66 -14.03
CA PRO A 66 -7.33 2.40 -14.96
C PRO A 66 -8.65 2.79 -14.30
N GLY A 67 -9.21 3.92 -14.74
CA GLY A 67 -10.47 4.35 -14.19
C GLY A 67 -10.33 5.14 -12.92
N LYS A 68 -9.19 5.77 -12.71
CA LYS A 68 -8.99 6.60 -11.54
C LYS A 68 -9.10 5.79 -10.25
N GLU A 69 -8.44 4.66 -10.23
CA GLU A 69 -8.45 3.80 -9.05
C GLU A 69 -7.07 3.69 -8.44
N ILE A 70 -7.03 3.58 -7.12
CA ILE A 70 -5.82 3.28 -6.38
C ILE A 70 -6.11 2.02 -5.57
N GLU A 71 -5.21 1.05 -5.69
CA GLU A 71 -5.39 -0.23 -5.01
C GLU A 71 -4.26 -0.42 -4.02
N CYS A 72 -4.58 -0.44 -2.72
CA CYS A 72 -3.61 -0.69 -1.67
C CYS A 72 -3.46 -2.19 -1.49
N VAL A 73 -2.26 -2.71 -1.73
CA VAL A 73 -2.09 -4.15 -1.81
C VAL A 73 -1.31 -4.74 -0.63
N PHE A 74 -0.47 -3.96 0.04
CA PHE A 74 0.37 -4.51 1.08
C PHE A 74 0.73 -3.44 2.09
N ALA A 75 0.77 -3.80 3.37
CA ALA A 75 1.15 -2.89 4.43
C ALA A 75 2.05 -3.60 5.42
N GLU A 76 3.07 -2.90 5.91
CA GLU A 76 4.00 -3.44 6.87
C GLU A 76 4.79 -2.31 7.50
N GLU A 77 5.59 -2.65 8.52
CA GLU A 77 6.47 -1.66 9.08
C GLU A 77 7.58 -1.32 8.11
N ARG A 78 8.11 -0.11 8.26
CA ARG A 78 9.02 0.42 7.26
C ARG A 78 10.21 -0.46 6.94
N ARG A 79 10.76 -1.15 7.93
CA ARG A 79 11.98 -1.88 7.67
C ARG A 79 11.77 -3.11 6.81
N LEU A 80 10.60 -3.72 6.92
CA LEU A 80 10.37 -4.99 6.28
C LEU A 80 9.50 -4.91 5.04
N VAL A 81 8.90 -3.75 4.78
CA VAL A 81 7.88 -3.69 3.74
C VAL A 81 8.43 -4.11 2.38
N TYR A 82 9.63 -3.70 2.05
CA TYR A 82 10.12 -3.99 0.69
C TYR A 82 10.54 -5.43 0.54
N GLU A 83 11.14 -6.02 1.56
CA GLU A 83 11.50 -7.42 1.49
C GLU A 83 10.27 -8.31 1.46
N LEU A 84 9.32 -8.03 2.33
CA LEU A 84 8.12 -8.84 2.40
C LEU A 84 7.25 -8.64 1.17
N PHE A 85 7.17 -7.42 0.68
CA PHE A 85 6.41 -7.18 -0.51
C PHE A 85 7.06 -7.82 -1.73
N GLY A 86 8.39 -7.82 -1.77
CA GLY A 86 9.08 -8.49 -2.87
C GLY A 86 8.71 -9.95 -2.96
N ALA A 87 8.63 -10.62 -1.82
CA ALA A 87 8.20 -12.01 -1.82
C ALA A 87 6.72 -12.14 -2.16
N GLU A 88 5.92 -11.21 -1.69
CA GLU A 88 4.48 -11.26 -1.93
C GLU A 88 4.14 -10.99 -3.38
N ILE A 89 4.89 -10.11 -4.02
CA ILE A 89 4.57 -9.77 -5.39
C ILE A 89 4.83 -10.95 -6.32
N VAL A 90 5.77 -11.82 -5.96
CA VAL A 90 5.95 -13.04 -6.72
C VAL A 90 4.66 -13.85 -6.70
N ARG A 91 4.02 -13.95 -5.55
CA ARG A 91 2.76 -14.67 -5.46
C ARG A 91 1.65 -13.93 -6.20
N ILE A 92 1.62 -12.62 -6.09
CA ILE A 92 0.54 -11.85 -6.71
C ILE A 92 0.64 -11.88 -8.22
N LEU A 93 1.82 -11.59 -8.73
CA LEU A 93 1.98 -11.46 -10.17
C LEU A 93 2.48 -12.72 -10.81
N GLY A 94 3.39 -13.39 -10.13
CA GLY A 94 4.03 -14.48 -10.75
C GLY A 94 3.45 -15.80 -10.43
N GLY A 95 2.63 -15.81 -9.43
CA GLY A 95 2.10 -17.09 -9.04
C GLY A 95 1.60 -17.80 -10.22
N GLY A 96 1.18 -17.06 -11.13
CA GLY A 96 0.70 -17.72 -12.26
C GLY A 96 1.70 -17.96 -13.27
N ARG A 97 2.84 -17.50 -13.29
CA ARG A 97 3.52 -17.66 -14.34
C ARG A 97 4.49 -18.50 -14.22
N SER A 98 4.71 -18.90 -14.16
CA SER A 98 5.58 -19.75 -14.26
C SER A 98 6.26 -19.88 -14.62
#